data_8117f54ad72ded92afdbc13c0017c168
#
_entry.id   8117f54ad72ded92afdbc13c0017c168
#
_cell.length_a   1.000
_cell.length_b   1.000
_cell.length_c   1.000
_cell.angle_alpha   90.00
_cell.angle_beta   90.00
_cell.angle_gamma   90.00
#
_symmetry.space_group_name_H-M   'P 1'
#
loop_
_entity.id
_entity.type
_entity.pdbx_description
1 polymer ?
#
loop_
_entity_poly.entity_id
_entity_poly.type
_entity_poly.pdbx_seq_one_letter_code
_entity_poly.pdbx_strand_id
1 'polypeptide(L)'
;IMLLPTHDESVVIMKHRDKFPKSLIIPYQDAATLQKLADKKKSSLLAKAAGVPIPHIYTSPQDISEYPIVFKTVIGNSAKGVYFPKDYNELKKCIESHSNQEYLIEEWIGGSDYSIDCIRWNGFWACSGYKAIVTKTEGGGTTTQRETTRIPLLEQYAKAFLDYVDYQGVCGID
;
A
#
# COMPACT_ATOMS: atom_id res chain seq x y z
N ILE A 1 -16.16 23.31 5.97
CA ILE A 1 -16.46 22.21 5.03
C ILE A 1 -15.18 21.42 4.81
N MET A 2 -15.29 20.10 4.71
CA MET A 2 -14.16 19.18 4.47
C MET A 2 -14.45 18.38 3.20
N LEU A 3 -13.43 18.21 2.36
CA LEU A 3 -13.43 17.30 1.20
C LEU A 3 -12.51 16.13 1.54
N LEU A 4 -13.07 14.93 1.55
CA LEU A 4 -12.36 13.69 1.88
C LEU A 4 -12.42 12.74 0.68
N PRO A 5 -11.52 12.84 -0.29
CA PRO A 5 -11.37 11.85 -1.35
C PRO A 5 -10.88 10.52 -0.75
N THR A 6 -11.33 9.41 -1.29
CA THR A 6 -11.08 8.09 -0.69
C THR A 6 -10.20 7.19 -1.56
N HIS A 7 -9.71 7.71 -2.68
CA HIS A 7 -8.92 6.94 -3.64
C HIS A 7 -7.91 7.81 -4.43
N ASP A 8 -7.54 7.40 -5.63
CA ASP A 8 -6.54 8.04 -6.50
C ASP A 8 -6.85 9.51 -6.84
N GLU A 9 -8.12 9.92 -6.76
CA GLU A 9 -8.52 11.31 -6.91
C GLU A 9 -7.85 12.25 -5.90
N SER A 10 -7.41 11.74 -4.74
CA SER A 10 -6.67 12.53 -3.75
C SER A 10 -5.42 13.17 -4.34
N VAL A 11 -4.67 12.44 -5.16
CA VAL A 11 -3.48 12.94 -5.85
C VAL A 11 -3.85 14.07 -6.83
N VAL A 12 -4.92 13.87 -7.61
CA VAL A 12 -5.38 14.87 -8.60
C VAL A 12 -5.85 16.14 -7.89
N ILE A 13 -6.64 15.98 -6.83
CA ILE A 13 -7.14 17.11 -6.03
C ILE A 13 -5.97 17.88 -5.41
N MET A 14 -4.99 17.18 -4.84
CA MET A 14 -3.84 17.83 -4.22
C MET A 14 -2.89 18.50 -5.24
N LYS A 15 -2.79 17.99 -6.48
CA LYS A 15 -2.12 18.70 -7.59
C LYS A 15 -2.77 20.04 -7.94
N HIS A 16 -4.06 20.14 -7.72
CA HIS A 16 -4.85 21.33 -8.04
C HIS A 16 -5.41 22.01 -6.77
N ARG A 17 -4.71 21.86 -5.64
CA ARG A 17 -5.16 22.42 -4.35
C ARG A 17 -5.41 23.92 -4.40
N ASP A 18 -4.67 24.62 -5.23
CA ASP A 18 -4.80 26.07 -5.48
C ASP A 18 -6.14 26.47 -6.09
N LYS A 19 -6.82 25.56 -6.79
CA LYS A 19 -8.15 25.80 -7.38
C LYS A 19 -9.30 25.72 -6.38
N PHE A 20 -9.04 25.26 -5.16
CA PHE A 20 -10.03 25.14 -4.11
C PHE A 20 -9.89 26.27 -3.08
N PRO A 21 -11.01 26.76 -2.50
CA PRO A 21 -10.96 27.76 -1.44
C PRO A 21 -10.03 27.35 -0.29
N LYS A 22 -9.28 28.31 0.26
CA LYS A 22 -8.41 28.06 1.42
C LYS A 22 -9.16 27.57 2.66
N SER A 23 -10.43 27.97 2.79
CA SER A 23 -11.32 27.53 3.88
C SER A 23 -11.79 26.08 3.75
N LEU A 24 -11.60 25.44 2.58
CA LEU A 24 -11.91 24.04 2.41
C LEU A 24 -10.78 23.18 3.02
N ILE A 25 -11.13 22.37 3.99
CA ILE A 25 -10.20 21.39 4.59
C ILE A 25 -10.09 20.20 3.65
N ILE A 26 -8.88 19.88 3.21
CA ILE A 26 -8.55 18.65 2.47
C ILE A 26 -7.45 17.98 3.27
N PRO A 27 -7.76 16.94 4.07
CA PRO A 27 -6.82 16.35 5.03
C PRO A 27 -5.91 15.33 4.34
N TYR A 28 -5.07 15.81 3.45
CA TYR A 28 -4.09 14.99 2.74
C TYR A 28 -2.77 15.75 2.60
N GLN A 29 -1.71 14.92 2.51
CA GLN A 29 -0.38 15.38 2.18
C GLN A 29 -0.35 15.99 0.76
N ASP A 30 0.75 16.68 0.42
CA ASP A 30 0.97 17.17 -0.94
C ASP A 30 0.97 16.03 -1.98
N ALA A 31 0.70 16.39 -3.23
CA ALA A 31 0.57 15.41 -4.31
C ALA A 31 1.85 14.59 -4.58
N ALA A 32 3.04 15.18 -4.35
CA ALA A 32 4.31 14.49 -4.57
C ALA A 32 4.52 13.38 -3.53
N THR A 33 4.23 13.67 -2.26
CA THR A 33 4.25 12.69 -1.18
C THR A 33 3.24 11.58 -1.41
N LEU A 34 1.98 11.92 -1.78
CA LEU A 34 0.97 10.91 -2.09
C LEU A 34 1.41 9.99 -3.24
N GLN A 35 1.97 10.54 -4.33
CA GLN A 35 2.48 9.75 -5.44
C GLN A 35 3.65 8.85 -5.03
N LYS A 36 4.56 9.35 -4.20
CA LYS A 36 5.68 8.57 -3.68
C LYS A 36 5.21 7.38 -2.83
N LEU A 37 4.18 7.58 -2.01
CA LEU A 37 3.62 6.53 -1.17
C LEU A 37 2.73 5.55 -1.93
N ALA A 38 2.12 5.97 -3.05
CA ALA A 38 1.38 5.08 -3.94
C ALA A 38 2.29 4.14 -4.76
N ASP A 39 3.56 4.45 -4.88
CA ASP A 39 4.59 3.59 -5.49
C ASP A 39 4.97 2.47 -4.52
N LYS A 40 4.54 1.23 -4.80
CA LYS A 40 4.72 0.09 -3.90
C LYS A 40 6.19 -0.17 -3.52
N LYS A 41 7.10 0.00 -4.48
CA LYS A 41 8.53 -0.21 -4.23
C LYS A 41 9.10 0.86 -3.30
N LYS A 42 8.79 2.13 -3.56
CA LYS A 42 9.24 3.23 -2.71
C LYS A 42 8.63 3.15 -1.32
N SER A 43 7.33 2.86 -1.24
CA SER A 43 6.61 2.71 0.02
C SER A 43 7.21 1.58 0.87
N SER A 44 7.47 0.40 0.29
CA SER A 44 8.11 -0.72 0.99
C SER A 44 9.51 -0.34 1.51
N LEU A 45 10.33 0.32 0.70
CA LEU A 45 11.67 0.75 1.14
C LEU A 45 11.63 1.79 2.26
N LEU A 46 10.65 2.71 2.23
CA LEU A 46 10.42 3.65 3.33
C LEU A 46 9.93 2.96 4.60
N ALA A 47 9.04 1.96 4.48
CA ALA A 47 8.59 1.15 5.59
C ALA A 47 9.76 0.41 6.25
N LYS A 48 10.64 -0.21 5.45
CA LYS A 48 11.87 -0.85 5.93
C LYS A 48 12.77 0.14 6.68
N ALA A 49 12.96 1.34 6.12
CA ALA A 49 13.77 2.39 6.76
C ALA A 49 13.14 2.91 8.07
N ALA A 50 11.82 2.85 8.19
CA ALA A 50 11.08 3.14 9.41
C ALA A 50 11.12 2.00 10.46
N GLY A 51 11.81 0.89 10.17
CA GLY A 51 11.88 -0.28 11.05
C GLY A 51 10.67 -1.21 10.97
N VAL A 52 9.83 -1.05 9.96
CA VAL A 52 8.70 -1.95 9.70
C VAL A 52 9.20 -3.15 8.89
N PRO A 53 8.91 -4.39 9.30
CA PRO A 53 9.22 -5.57 8.51
C PRO A 53 8.53 -5.51 7.15
N ILE A 54 9.25 -5.88 6.11
CA ILE A 54 8.71 -5.99 4.75
C ILE A 54 9.07 -7.37 4.18
N PRO A 55 8.30 -7.88 3.21
CA PRO A 55 8.68 -9.06 2.45
C PRO A 55 10.06 -8.90 1.82
N HIS A 56 10.80 -10.01 1.67
CA HIS A 56 12.03 -9.98 0.91
C HIS A 56 11.76 -9.58 -0.54
N ILE A 57 12.47 -8.57 -1.04
CA ILE A 57 12.36 -8.12 -2.42
C ILE A 57 13.52 -8.73 -3.21
N TYR A 58 13.20 -9.54 -4.21
CA TYR A 58 14.18 -10.12 -5.12
C TYR A 58 14.68 -9.09 -6.13
N THR A 59 15.97 -9.03 -6.34
CA THR A 59 16.60 -8.13 -7.34
C THR A 59 16.66 -8.76 -8.72
N SER A 60 16.66 -10.07 -8.78
CA SER A 60 16.69 -10.85 -10.02
C SER A 60 15.81 -12.10 -9.92
N PRO A 61 15.14 -12.52 -11.00
CA PRO A 61 14.44 -13.80 -11.04
C PRO A 61 15.32 -15.01 -10.74
N GLN A 62 16.64 -14.92 -10.94
CA GLN A 62 17.60 -15.97 -10.67
C GLN A 62 17.89 -16.14 -9.16
N ASP A 63 17.57 -15.14 -8.34
CA ASP A 63 17.77 -15.18 -6.89
C ASP A 63 16.65 -15.96 -6.18
N ILE A 64 15.59 -16.36 -6.92
CA ILE A 64 14.40 -17.01 -6.37
C ILE A 64 14.68 -18.51 -6.21
N SER A 65 14.69 -18.98 -4.98
CA SER A 65 14.88 -20.38 -4.64
C SER A 65 13.59 -21.13 -4.34
N GLU A 66 12.53 -20.41 -3.96
CA GLU A 66 11.27 -21.00 -3.50
C GLU A 66 10.06 -20.29 -4.12
N TYR A 67 9.01 -21.04 -4.36
CA TYR A 67 7.72 -20.59 -4.88
C TYR A 67 6.57 -21.06 -3.97
N PRO A 68 5.40 -20.43 -3.97
CA PRO A 68 5.04 -19.27 -4.80
C PRO A 68 5.74 -17.98 -4.35
N ILE A 69 5.76 -17.01 -5.25
CA ILE A 69 6.22 -15.63 -5.00
C ILE A 69 5.12 -14.65 -5.34
N VAL A 70 5.32 -13.37 -5.02
CA VAL A 70 4.43 -12.28 -5.43
C VAL A 70 5.10 -11.44 -6.50
N PHE A 71 4.46 -11.33 -7.66
CA PHE A 71 4.79 -10.36 -8.69
C PHE A 71 3.76 -9.23 -8.66
N LYS A 72 4.19 -7.99 -8.59
CA LYS A 72 3.26 -6.85 -8.61
C LYS A 72 3.82 -5.66 -9.38
N THR A 73 2.96 -5.02 -10.18
CA THR A 73 3.30 -3.72 -10.77
C THR A 73 3.45 -2.67 -9.69
N VAL A 74 4.44 -1.80 -9.84
CA VAL A 74 4.78 -0.78 -8.84
C VAL A 74 3.62 0.17 -8.60
N ILE A 75 2.90 0.56 -9.65
CA ILE A 75 1.70 1.39 -9.58
C ILE A 75 0.48 0.52 -9.89
N GLY A 76 -0.57 0.67 -9.09
CA GLY A 76 -1.84 -0.04 -9.23
C GLY A 76 -2.56 -0.20 -7.89
N ASN A 77 -3.85 -0.47 -7.96
CA ASN A 77 -4.72 -0.61 -6.80
C ASN A 77 -5.68 -1.80 -6.97
N SER A 78 -6.39 -2.15 -5.90
CA SER A 78 -7.42 -3.21 -5.90
C SER A 78 -6.91 -4.54 -6.46
N ALA A 79 -5.67 -4.92 -6.13
CA ALA A 79 -4.96 -6.10 -6.62
C ALA A 79 -4.77 -6.19 -8.16
N LYS A 80 -5.09 -5.15 -8.91
CA LYS A 80 -4.74 -5.10 -10.33
C LYS A 80 -3.22 -5.09 -10.48
N GLY A 81 -2.71 -6.00 -11.32
CA GLY A 81 -1.26 -6.17 -11.51
C GLY A 81 -0.55 -6.90 -10.37
N VAL A 82 -1.28 -7.66 -9.55
CA VAL A 82 -0.73 -8.57 -8.55
C VAL A 82 -0.96 -10.02 -9.00
N TYR A 83 0.09 -10.80 -9.02
CA TYR A 83 0.11 -12.20 -9.47
C TYR A 83 0.90 -13.06 -8.49
N PHE A 84 0.61 -14.35 -8.45
CA PHE A 84 1.22 -15.33 -7.55
C PHE A 84 1.84 -16.48 -8.36
N PRO A 85 2.94 -16.24 -9.09
CA PRO A 85 3.63 -17.28 -9.86
C PRO A 85 4.04 -18.45 -8.96
N LYS A 86 3.73 -19.66 -9.44
CA LYS A 86 4.02 -20.91 -8.74
C LYS A 86 5.32 -21.56 -9.22
N ASP A 87 5.89 -21.04 -10.29
CA ASP A 87 7.16 -21.47 -10.86
C ASP A 87 7.80 -20.36 -11.72
N TYR A 88 9.01 -20.63 -12.20
CA TYR A 88 9.76 -19.71 -13.06
C TYR A 88 9.05 -19.41 -14.40
N ASN A 89 8.33 -20.37 -14.97
CA ASN A 89 7.66 -20.17 -16.26
C ASN A 89 6.47 -19.22 -16.12
N GLU A 90 5.71 -19.32 -15.03
CA GLU A 90 4.63 -18.39 -14.72
C GLU A 90 5.20 -16.99 -14.44
N LEU A 91 6.29 -16.88 -13.69
CA LEU A 91 6.98 -15.60 -13.46
C LEU A 91 7.44 -14.96 -14.77
N LYS A 92 8.04 -15.73 -15.66
CA LYS A 92 8.48 -15.26 -16.98
C LYS A 92 7.33 -14.68 -17.78
N LYS A 93 6.18 -15.35 -17.80
CA LYS A 93 4.96 -14.82 -18.44
C LYS A 93 4.50 -13.50 -17.83
N CYS A 94 4.55 -13.36 -16.49
CA CYS A 94 4.24 -12.09 -15.83
C CYS A 94 5.18 -10.97 -16.28
N ILE A 95 6.48 -11.22 -16.32
CA ILE A 95 7.50 -10.25 -16.75
C ILE A 95 7.26 -9.84 -18.22
N GLU A 96 7.05 -10.80 -19.12
CA GLU A 96 6.82 -10.55 -20.54
C GLU A 96 5.54 -9.73 -20.76
N SER A 97 4.46 -10.06 -20.06
CA SER A 97 3.17 -9.34 -20.19
C SER A 97 3.19 -7.93 -19.58
N HIS A 98 4.17 -7.60 -18.74
CA HIS A 98 4.33 -6.30 -18.07
C HIS A 98 5.66 -5.62 -18.42
N SER A 99 6.26 -5.97 -19.58
CA SER A 99 7.58 -5.47 -20.02
C SER A 99 7.68 -3.94 -20.14
N ASN A 100 6.56 -3.24 -20.27
CA ASN A 100 6.47 -1.78 -20.35
C ASN A 100 6.15 -1.10 -19.01
N GLN A 101 6.15 -1.85 -17.91
CA GLN A 101 5.80 -1.35 -16.57
C GLN A 101 6.91 -1.67 -15.57
N GLU A 102 7.11 -0.81 -14.59
CA GLU A 102 7.93 -1.16 -13.44
C GLU A 102 7.17 -2.16 -12.56
N TYR A 103 7.88 -3.18 -12.09
CA TYR A 103 7.36 -4.20 -11.21
C TYR A 103 8.33 -4.50 -10.07
N LEU A 104 7.85 -5.19 -9.06
CA LEU A 104 8.67 -5.80 -8.03
C LEU A 104 8.26 -7.26 -7.84
N ILE A 105 9.23 -8.05 -7.38
CA ILE A 105 9.07 -9.46 -7.06
C ILE A 105 9.39 -9.61 -5.58
N GLU A 106 8.47 -10.19 -4.82
CA GLU A 106 8.61 -10.37 -3.38
C GLU A 106 8.37 -11.82 -2.99
N GLU A 107 8.90 -12.22 -1.84
CA GLU A 107 8.50 -13.47 -1.22
C GLU A 107 6.99 -13.48 -0.94
N TRP A 108 6.40 -14.66 -1.07
CA TRP A 108 5.02 -14.85 -0.64
C TRP A 108 4.98 -15.17 0.85
N ILE A 109 4.22 -14.39 1.61
CA ILE A 109 4.02 -14.61 3.04
C ILE A 109 2.60 -15.13 3.23
N GLY A 110 2.49 -16.35 3.75
CA GLY A 110 1.20 -16.93 4.10
C GLY A 110 0.62 -16.32 5.36
N GLY A 111 -0.68 -16.41 5.50
CA GLY A 111 -1.38 -15.93 6.69
C GLY A 111 -2.69 -15.26 6.41
N SER A 112 -3.15 -14.46 7.35
CA SER A 112 -4.35 -13.63 7.20
C SER A 112 -3.96 -12.21 6.83
N ASP A 113 -4.76 -11.59 5.96
CA ASP A 113 -4.57 -10.19 5.58
C ASP A 113 -5.15 -9.27 6.64
N TYR A 114 -4.36 -8.31 7.04
CA TYR A 114 -4.74 -7.24 7.96
C TYR A 114 -4.44 -5.90 7.34
N SER A 115 -5.30 -4.94 7.63
CA SER A 115 -5.11 -3.55 7.21
C SER A 115 -5.42 -2.61 8.36
N ILE A 116 -4.93 -1.39 8.27
CA ILE A 116 -5.18 -0.36 9.26
C ILE A 116 -5.49 0.97 8.58
N ASP A 117 -6.65 1.52 8.89
CA ASP A 117 -7.03 2.88 8.51
C ASP A 117 -6.51 3.87 9.56
N CYS A 118 -5.84 4.91 9.14
CA CYS A 118 -5.20 5.88 10.02
C CYS A 118 -5.59 7.31 9.66
N ILE A 119 -5.61 8.16 10.68
CA ILE A 119 -5.61 9.62 10.53
C ILE A 119 -4.49 10.22 11.39
N ARG A 120 -3.65 11.04 10.78
CA ARG A 120 -2.65 11.87 11.47
C ARG A 120 -2.78 13.30 10.95
N TRP A 121 -3.24 14.20 11.82
CA TRP A 121 -3.54 15.57 11.42
C TRP A 121 -3.35 16.55 12.57
N ASN A 122 -2.46 17.52 12.40
CA ASN A 122 -2.21 18.58 13.39
C ASN A 122 -1.97 18.05 14.82
N GLY A 123 -1.16 17.01 14.95
CA GLY A 123 -0.87 16.36 16.24
C GLY A 123 -1.91 15.37 16.72
N PHE A 124 -3.05 15.27 16.06
CA PHE A 124 -4.03 14.22 16.33
C PHE A 124 -3.63 12.91 15.64
N TRP A 125 -3.84 11.81 16.33
CA TRP A 125 -3.64 10.44 15.83
C TRP A 125 -4.81 9.56 16.22
N ALA A 126 -5.33 8.83 15.26
CA ALA A 126 -6.26 7.72 15.48
C ALA A 126 -6.08 6.65 14.40
N CYS A 127 -6.40 5.42 14.74
CA CYS A 127 -6.38 4.31 13.79
C CYS A 127 -7.43 3.26 14.12
N SER A 128 -7.78 2.45 13.12
CA SER A 128 -8.68 1.31 13.24
C SER A 128 -8.15 0.16 12.40
N GLY A 129 -7.76 -0.92 13.05
CA GLY A 129 -7.32 -2.15 12.38
C GLY A 129 -8.48 -3.06 12.03
N TYR A 130 -8.30 -3.84 10.97
CA TYR A 130 -9.24 -4.90 10.61
C TYR A 130 -8.53 -6.09 9.96
N LYS A 131 -9.17 -7.25 10.11
CA LYS A 131 -8.83 -8.49 9.42
C LYS A 131 -9.73 -8.65 8.20
N ALA A 132 -9.16 -8.95 7.04
CA ALA A 132 -9.92 -9.35 5.87
C ALA A 132 -10.51 -10.75 6.10
N ILE A 133 -11.83 -10.88 5.98
CA ILE A 133 -12.55 -12.16 6.08
C ILE A 133 -12.86 -12.70 4.69
N VAL A 134 -13.33 -11.82 3.80
CA VAL A 134 -13.60 -12.15 2.40
C VAL A 134 -12.98 -11.09 1.51
N THR A 135 -12.20 -11.53 0.55
CA THR A 135 -11.63 -10.68 -0.50
C THR A 135 -12.34 -10.94 -1.83
N LYS A 136 -12.30 -9.96 -2.72
CA LYS A 136 -12.97 -10.03 -4.03
C LYS A 136 -12.38 -11.13 -4.94
N THR A 137 -11.10 -11.42 -4.76
CA THR A 137 -10.38 -12.46 -5.50
C THR A 137 -9.70 -13.40 -4.52
N GLU A 138 -9.55 -14.66 -4.90
CA GLU A 138 -8.77 -15.62 -4.12
C GLU A 138 -7.31 -15.15 -4.02
N GLY A 139 -6.75 -15.13 -2.81
CA GLY A 139 -5.38 -14.69 -2.55
C GLY A 139 -5.19 -13.18 -2.40
N GLY A 140 -6.28 -12.37 -2.31
CA GLY A 140 -6.17 -10.95 -2.03
C GLY A 140 -7.18 -10.07 -2.76
N GLY A 141 -6.89 -8.79 -2.86
CA GLY A 141 -7.74 -7.81 -3.51
C GLY A 141 -8.62 -7.02 -2.54
N THR A 142 -9.61 -6.32 -3.08
CA THR A 142 -10.51 -5.51 -2.25
C THR A 142 -11.26 -6.36 -1.25
N THR A 143 -11.14 -6.03 0.03
CA THR A 143 -11.88 -6.69 1.11
C THR A 143 -13.36 -6.37 1.00
N THR A 144 -14.20 -7.39 0.91
CA THR A 144 -15.67 -7.27 0.83
C THR A 144 -16.36 -7.55 2.15
N GLN A 145 -15.71 -8.31 3.04
CA GLN A 145 -16.13 -8.51 4.43
C GLN A 145 -14.89 -8.40 5.33
N ARG A 146 -14.98 -7.59 6.36
CA ARG A 146 -13.91 -7.37 7.32
C ARG A 146 -14.41 -7.44 8.76
N GLU A 147 -13.53 -7.83 9.65
CA GLU A 147 -13.74 -7.81 11.08
C GLU A 147 -12.81 -6.75 11.70
N THR A 148 -13.42 -5.77 12.36
CA THR A 148 -12.63 -4.76 13.10
C THR A 148 -11.95 -5.44 14.27
N THR A 149 -10.63 -5.26 14.37
CA THR A 149 -9.82 -5.87 15.42
C THR A 149 -8.71 -4.92 15.84
N ARG A 150 -8.32 -5.03 17.10
CA ARG A 150 -7.20 -4.27 17.62
C ARG A 150 -5.93 -5.10 17.55
N ILE A 151 -4.91 -4.61 16.87
CA ILE A 151 -3.62 -5.27 16.72
C ILE A 151 -2.53 -4.27 17.10
N PRO A 152 -2.09 -4.29 18.39
CA PRO A 152 -1.13 -3.30 18.91
C PRO A 152 0.17 -3.21 18.08
N LEU A 153 0.66 -4.33 17.57
CA LEU A 153 1.86 -4.36 16.73
C LEU A 153 1.64 -3.64 15.38
N LEU A 154 0.48 -3.84 14.76
CA LEU A 154 0.13 -3.15 13.52
C LEU A 154 -0.02 -1.63 13.75
N GLU A 155 -0.66 -1.24 14.87
CA GLU A 155 -0.76 0.16 15.28
C GLU A 155 0.63 0.79 15.47
N GLN A 156 1.55 0.07 16.10
CA GLN A 156 2.94 0.51 16.29
C GLN A 156 3.68 0.69 14.97
N TYR A 157 3.58 -0.27 14.05
CA TYR A 157 4.21 -0.20 12.74
C TYR A 157 3.62 0.93 11.87
N ALA A 158 2.31 1.07 11.86
CA ALA A 158 1.66 2.16 11.15
C ALA A 158 2.12 3.53 11.67
N LYS A 159 2.18 3.68 13.01
CA LYS A 159 2.66 4.91 13.62
C LYS A 159 4.13 5.18 13.27
N ALA A 160 5.01 4.19 13.38
CA ALA A 160 6.43 4.33 13.05
C ALA A 160 6.63 4.75 11.58
N PHE A 161 5.90 4.12 10.67
CA PHE A 161 5.95 4.45 9.24
C PHE A 161 5.48 5.89 8.97
N LEU A 162 4.30 6.27 9.48
CA LEU A 162 3.73 7.59 9.25
C LEU A 162 4.54 8.72 9.91
N ASP A 163 5.16 8.45 11.06
CA ASP A 163 6.09 9.39 11.69
C ASP A 163 7.37 9.55 10.86
N TYR A 164 7.93 8.45 10.35
CA TYR A 164 9.13 8.46 9.53
C TYR A 164 8.97 9.27 8.23
N VAL A 165 7.82 9.15 7.57
CA VAL A 165 7.53 9.89 6.34
C VAL A 165 6.89 11.26 6.61
N ASP A 166 6.73 11.65 7.86
CA ASP A 166 6.01 12.85 8.33
C ASP A 166 4.66 13.02 7.64
N TYR A 167 3.90 11.94 7.54
CA TYR A 167 2.61 11.94 6.85
C TYR A 167 1.57 12.77 7.61
N GLN A 168 0.81 13.58 6.87
CA GLN A 168 -0.36 14.28 7.38
C GLN A 168 -1.55 13.91 6.52
N GLY A 169 -2.62 13.39 7.13
CA GLY A 169 -3.83 13.06 6.39
C GLY A 169 -4.49 11.76 6.82
N VAL A 170 -5.38 11.29 5.97
CA VAL A 170 -6.07 10.00 6.10
C VAL A 170 -5.41 9.02 5.15
N CYS A 171 -5.16 7.80 5.60
CA CYS A 171 -4.62 6.72 4.76
C CYS A 171 -5.05 5.34 5.27
N GLY A 172 -5.08 4.37 4.35
CA GLY A 172 -5.09 2.94 4.65
C GLY A 172 -3.71 2.35 4.40
N ILE A 173 -3.29 1.41 5.21
CA ILE A 173 -2.05 0.63 5.08
C ILE A 173 -2.42 -0.84 5.12
N ASP A 174 -2.01 -1.57 4.07
CA ASP A 174 -2.20 -3.02 3.90
C ASP A 174 -0.88 -3.75 4.08
#